data_fe3a3f29dc536f69888502b88ffb591e
#
_entry.id   fe3a3f29dc536f69888502b88ffb591e
#
_cell.length_a   1.000
_cell.length_b   1.000
_cell.length_c   1.000
_cell.angle_alpha   90.00
_cell.angle_beta   90.00
_cell.angle_gamma   90.00
#
_symmetry.space_group_name_H-M   'P 1'
#
loop_
_entity.id
_entity.type
_entity.pdbx_description
1 polymer ?
#
loop_
_entity_poly.entity_id
_entity_poly.type
_entity_poly.pdbx_seq_one_letter_code
_entity_poly.pdbx_strand_id
1 'polypeptide(L)'
;VLGPILFTFETAMATEPPQPAPIALVEQPWAVSLDMTGYRVQIDGVKPDGRRYVFATNSAAAMHLSVTLEAVSGQATEQGCLAHLERIARTSPEQPQQDITRYEIRQVPVLEYLLPETKGTAVDQLHLFACVRKDNVYADIHVAKTGFTTGDDSRLRAVLQSLDIVPAPLAGSLDHFRAGSAPYLQGQFRQAIPHYEQAITLERAHSTLGKAVWRLLVHNLGVAYGMTGDLARAKTTLDYGLSRDPANSLFHYHLARTYAEMNDREKAMQSLHAAFRNDRQREAGDRIPDPRQDVSFRRFMLDPAFRKLAESLMQPAI
;
A
#
# COMPACT_ATOMS: atom_id res chain seq x y z
N VAL A 1 -19.38 -6.50 4.66
CA VAL A 1 -17.96 -6.86 4.60
C VAL A 1 -17.42 -6.32 3.30
N LEU A 2 -16.76 -5.16 3.36
CA LEU A 2 -16.06 -4.58 2.21
C LEU A 2 -14.77 -5.39 2.03
N GLY A 3 -14.66 -6.13 0.92
CA GLY A 3 -13.44 -6.82 0.54
C GLY A 3 -12.31 -5.81 0.23
N PRO A 4 -11.04 -6.20 0.39
CA PRO A 4 -9.90 -5.32 0.14
C PRO A 4 -9.81 -5.03 -1.37
N ILE A 5 -9.83 -3.75 -1.72
CA ILE A 5 -9.53 -3.29 -3.07
C ILE A 5 -8.01 -3.19 -3.17
N LEU A 6 -7.40 -4.14 -3.89
CA LEU A 6 -6.00 -4.07 -4.30
C LEU A 6 -5.88 -3.07 -5.46
N PHE A 7 -5.25 -1.93 -5.22
CA PHE A 7 -4.92 -0.99 -6.28
C PHE A 7 -3.52 -1.26 -6.81
N THR A 8 -3.43 -1.61 -8.09
CA THR A 8 -2.20 -1.55 -8.86
C THR A 8 -2.08 -0.16 -9.48
N PHE A 9 -1.02 0.58 -9.13
CA PHE A 9 -0.77 1.90 -9.72
C PHE A 9 -0.03 1.73 -11.04
N GLU A 10 -0.67 2.07 -12.16
CA GLU A 10 0.00 2.35 -13.42
C GLU A 10 0.58 3.77 -13.37
N THR A 11 1.91 3.88 -13.41
CA THR A 11 2.61 5.16 -13.50
C THR A 11 2.70 5.61 -14.95
N ALA A 12 2.17 6.78 -15.24
CA ALA A 12 2.31 7.49 -16.51
C ALA A 12 3.78 7.84 -16.80
N MET A 13 4.15 7.78 -18.07
CA MET A 13 5.49 8.02 -18.62
C MET A 13 6.12 9.34 -18.12
N ALA A 14 7.34 9.24 -17.59
CA ALA A 14 8.25 10.36 -17.39
C ALA A 14 9.67 9.96 -17.81
N THR A 15 10.39 10.93 -18.35
CA THR A 15 11.84 11.00 -18.61
C THR A 15 12.66 10.28 -17.55
N GLU A 16 13.88 9.78 -17.90
CA GLU A 16 14.77 8.96 -17.07
C GLU A 16 14.45 8.95 -15.59
N PRO A 17 14.08 7.79 -15.00
CA PRO A 17 13.64 7.77 -13.62
C PRO A 17 14.79 8.28 -12.74
N PRO A 18 14.50 9.25 -11.83
CA PRO A 18 15.47 9.61 -10.81
C PRO A 18 15.86 8.33 -10.06
N GLN A 19 17.13 8.25 -9.62
CA GLN A 19 17.60 7.17 -8.74
C GLN A 19 16.53 6.93 -7.69
N PRO A 20 16.02 5.70 -7.53
CA PRO A 20 14.93 5.45 -6.60
C PRO A 20 15.37 5.88 -5.20
N ALA A 21 14.49 6.61 -4.53
CA ALA A 21 14.75 7.09 -3.19
C ALA A 21 15.04 5.90 -2.25
N PRO A 22 15.90 6.07 -1.23
CA PRO A 22 16.16 5.06 -0.23
C PRO A 22 14.86 4.51 0.37
N ILE A 23 14.78 3.19 0.57
CA ILE A 23 13.58 2.50 1.03
C ILE A 23 13.56 2.49 2.56
N ALA A 24 12.57 3.13 3.16
CA ALA A 24 12.43 3.27 4.61
C ALA A 24 11.04 2.83 5.10
N LEU A 25 10.95 2.51 6.39
CA LEU A 25 9.73 2.58 7.17
C LEU A 25 9.59 3.98 7.76
N VAL A 26 8.38 4.51 7.85
CA VAL A 26 8.10 5.89 8.26
C VAL A 26 8.69 6.27 9.63
N GLU A 27 8.73 5.31 10.54
CA GLU A 27 9.20 5.56 11.92
C GLU A 27 10.67 5.23 12.14
N GLN A 28 11.40 4.81 11.09
CA GLN A 28 12.81 4.47 11.21
C GLN A 28 13.69 5.64 10.76
N PRO A 29 14.77 5.94 11.51
CA PRO A 29 15.70 7.01 11.14
C PRO A 29 16.69 6.61 10.04
N TRP A 30 16.54 5.44 9.46
CA TRP A 30 17.41 4.88 8.44
C TRP A 30 16.61 4.23 7.30
N ALA A 31 17.29 4.05 6.18
CA ALA A 31 16.75 3.47 4.96
C ALA A 31 17.73 2.51 4.32
N VAL A 32 17.21 1.58 3.53
CA VAL A 32 18.00 0.74 2.62
C VAL A 32 18.22 1.50 1.32
N SER A 33 19.47 1.62 0.89
CA SER A 33 19.86 2.15 -0.40
C SER A 33 20.50 1.04 -1.25
N LEU A 34 20.14 1.01 -2.54
CA LEU A 34 20.65 0.07 -3.52
C LEU A 34 20.87 0.80 -4.85
N ASP A 35 21.86 0.39 -5.62
CA ASP A 35 21.98 0.81 -7.03
C ASP A 35 20.89 0.13 -7.86
N MET A 36 19.89 0.90 -8.23
CA MET A 36 18.77 0.45 -9.06
C MET A 36 18.87 1.02 -10.49
N THR A 37 20.06 1.38 -10.95
CA THR A 37 20.28 1.86 -12.32
C THR A 37 19.75 0.84 -13.33
N GLY A 38 18.90 1.30 -14.24
CA GLY A 38 18.25 0.45 -15.24
C GLY A 38 17.01 -0.33 -14.72
N TYR A 39 16.69 -0.26 -13.44
CA TYR A 39 15.45 -0.82 -12.90
C TYR A 39 14.30 0.19 -12.96
N ARG A 40 13.12 -0.34 -13.26
CA ARG A 40 11.86 0.40 -13.17
C ARG A 40 11.03 -0.16 -12.02
N VAL A 41 10.68 0.67 -11.06
CA VAL A 41 9.79 0.30 -9.96
C VAL A 41 8.39 0.02 -10.50
N GLN A 42 7.88 -1.17 -10.21
CA GLN A 42 6.56 -1.65 -10.59
C GLN A 42 5.58 -1.56 -9.41
N ILE A 43 6.08 -1.89 -8.22
CA ILE A 43 5.30 -1.85 -6.98
C ILE A 43 6.12 -1.09 -5.94
N ASP A 44 5.46 -0.15 -5.28
CA ASP A 44 5.99 0.60 -4.16
C ASP A 44 4.88 0.84 -3.14
N GLY A 45 4.79 -0.01 -2.12
CA GLY A 45 3.63 0.00 -1.22
C GLY A 45 3.88 -0.67 0.12
N VAL A 46 2.81 -0.78 0.90
CA VAL A 46 2.77 -1.52 2.15
C VAL A 46 1.79 -2.68 2.00
N LYS A 47 2.23 -3.88 2.37
CA LYS A 47 1.40 -5.08 2.37
C LYS A 47 0.35 -5.02 3.49
N PRO A 48 -0.75 -5.79 3.40
CA PRO A 48 -1.78 -5.82 4.45
C PRO A 48 -1.26 -6.19 5.84
N ASP A 49 -0.14 -6.89 5.93
CA ASP A 49 0.55 -7.27 7.18
C ASP A 49 1.49 -6.18 7.74
N GLY A 50 1.55 -5.01 7.10
CA GLY A 50 2.36 -3.87 7.55
C GLY A 50 3.76 -3.82 6.95
N ARG A 51 4.19 -4.85 6.22
CA ARG A 51 5.53 -4.87 5.60
C ARG A 51 5.61 -3.89 4.44
N ARG A 52 6.65 -3.07 4.43
CA ARG A 52 7.02 -2.23 3.29
C ARG A 52 7.54 -3.12 2.16
N TYR A 53 7.06 -2.94 0.94
CA TYR A 53 7.45 -3.76 -0.20
C TYR A 53 7.72 -2.89 -1.43
N VAL A 54 8.88 -3.09 -2.03
CA VAL A 54 9.25 -2.50 -3.32
C VAL A 54 9.61 -3.63 -4.27
N PHE A 55 9.07 -3.59 -5.48
CA PHE A 55 9.41 -4.51 -6.56
C PHE A 55 9.78 -3.72 -7.82
N ALA A 56 10.89 -4.07 -8.43
CA ALA A 56 11.41 -3.40 -9.61
C ALA A 56 11.94 -4.41 -10.63
N THR A 57 11.87 -4.06 -11.91
CA THR A 57 12.35 -4.89 -13.02
C THR A 57 13.34 -4.13 -13.88
N ASN A 58 14.37 -4.84 -14.33
CA ASN A 58 15.28 -4.41 -15.39
C ASN A 58 15.06 -5.32 -16.61
N SER A 59 14.18 -4.91 -17.51
CA SER A 59 13.79 -5.72 -18.66
C SER A 59 14.95 -5.97 -19.65
N ALA A 60 15.86 -5.00 -19.79
CA ALA A 60 17.03 -5.15 -20.65
C ALA A 60 18.02 -6.23 -20.17
N ALA A 61 18.11 -6.41 -18.85
CA ALA A 61 18.95 -7.41 -18.22
C ALA A 61 18.19 -8.70 -17.85
N ALA A 62 16.88 -8.78 -18.08
CA ALA A 62 16.00 -9.84 -17.59
C ALA A 62 16.16 -10.09 -16.08
N MET A 63 16.29 -9.02 -15.30
CA MET A 63 16.47 -9.04 -13.85
C MET A 63 15.27 -8.45 -13.13
N HIS A 64 15.02 -8.94 -11.91
CA HIS A 64 14.12 -8.29 -10.98
C HIS A 64 14.74 -8.15 -9.60
N LEU A 65 14.26 -7.16 -8.86
CA LEU A 65 14.68 -6.83 -7.53
C LEU A 65 13.45 -6.63 -6.67
N SER A 66 13.43 -7.21 -5.47
CA SER A 66 12.47 -6.81 -4.45
C SER A 66 13.15 -6.51 -3.12
N VAL A 67 12.57 -5.56 -2.39
CA VAL A 67 12.98 -5.21 -1.02
C VAL A 67 11.76 -5.27 -0.13
N THR A 68 11.85 -6.01 0.96
CA THR A 68 10.82 -6.07 1.99
C THR A 68 11.39 -5.59 3.32
N LEU A 69 10.79 -4.59 3.96
CA LEU A 69 11.13 -4.18 5.31
C LEU A 69 10.03 -4.66 6.27
N GLU A 70 10.43 -5.35 7.32
CA GLU A 70 9.54 -5.91 8.34
C GLU A 70 9.96 -5.47 9.73
N ALA A 71 9.10 -4.70 10.42
CA ALA A 71 9.30 -4.39 11.82
C ALA A 71 8.88 -5.58 12.70
N VAL A 72 9.68 -5.91 13.70
CA VAL A 72 9.41 -7.00 14.64
C VAL A 72 9.30 -6.48 16.08
N SER A 73 8.62 -7.26 16.92
CA SER A 73 8.56 -6.98 18.35
C SER A 73 9.90 -7.33 19.00
N GLY A 74 10.67 -6.32 19.39
CA GLY A 74 12.00 -6.47 19.94
C GLY A 74 13.11 -6.23 18.93
N GLN A 75 14.34 -6.54 19.29
CA GLN A 75 15.50 -6.28 18.45
C GLN A 75 15.64 -7.35 17.34
N ALA A 76 15.91 -6.94 16.12
CA ALA A 76 16.24 -7.84 15.03
C ALA A 76 17.63 -8.46 15.25
N THR A 77 17.72 -9.80 15.14
CA THR A 77 18.95 -10.55 15.43
C THR A 77 19.52 -11.19 14.16
N GLU A 78 20.79 -11.52 14.18
CA GLU A 78 21.45 -12.26 13.09
C GLU A 78 20.83 -13.64 12.88
N GLN A 79 20.58 -14.35 13.97
CA GLN A 79 19.89 -15.64 13.91
C GLN A 79 18.49 -15.52 13.32
N GLY A 80 17.78 -14.41 13.59
CA GLY A 80 16.49 -14.11 12.97
C GLY A 80 16.60 -13.88 11.47
N CYS A 81 17.62 -13.17 11.00
CA CYS A 81 17.92 -12.99 9.57
C CYS A 81 18.19 -14.33 8.88
N LEU A 82 19.05 -15.16 9.46
CA LEU A 82 19.37 -16.48 8.91
C LEU A 82 18.12 -17.37 8.87
N ALA A 83 17.32 -17.39 9.95
CA ALA A 83 16.07 -18.15 9.99
C ALA A 83 15.05 -17.65 8.94
N HIS A 84 15.04 -16.35 8.67
CA HIS A 84 14.19 -15.74 7.63
C HIS A 84 14.60 -16.22 6.23
N LEU A 85 15.88 -16.19 5.91
CA LEU A 85 16.41 -16.69 4.62
C LEU A 85 16.12 -18.19 4.45
N GLU A 86 16.34 -19.00 5.50
CA GLU A 86 16.02 -20.43 5.46
C GLU A 86 14.52 -20.70 5.25
N ARG A 87 13.66 -19.89 5.85
CA ARG A 87 12.21 -19.99 5.65
C ARG A 87 11.85 -19.69 4.19
N ILE A 88 12.41 -18.63 3.60
CA ILE A 88 12.20 -18.30 2.18
C ILE A 88 12.61 -19.47 1.30
N ALA A 89 13.80 -20.02 1.51
CA ALA A 89 14.28 -21.17 0.77
C ALA A 89 13.33 -22.37 0.83
N ARG A 90 12.68 -22.61 1.97
CA ARG A 90 11.77 -23.75 2.17
C ARG A 90 10.35 -23.51 1.65
N THR A 91 9.89 -22.26 1.62
CA THR A 91 8.50 -21.92 1.29
C THR A 91 8.29 -21.42 -0.12
N SER A 92 9.35 -21.23 -0.89
CA SER A 92 9.24 -20.89 -2.30
C SER A 92 8.50 -22.01 -3.03
N PRO A 93 7.36 -21.75 -3.72
CA PRO A 93 6.61 -22.76 -4.45
C PRO A 93 7.38 -23.35 -5.63
N GLU A 94 8.52 -22.76 -5.98
CA GLU A 94 9.38 -23.13 -7.10
C GLU A 94 10.72 -23.69 -6.62
N GLN A 95 10.72 -24.44 -5.50
CA GLN A 95 11.95 -24.92 -4.89
C GLN A 95 12.77 -25.89 -5.76
N PRO A 96 14.03 -25.59 -6.01
CA PRO A 96 15.02 -26.63 -6.12
C PRO A 96 15.41 -27.06 -4.69
N GLN A 97 15.18 -28.28 -4.32
CA GLN A 97 15.64 -28.83 -3.04
C GLN A 97 17.15 -29.10 -3.02
N GLN A 98 17.88 -28.71 -4.06
CA GLN A 98 19.31 -29.04 -4.26
C GLN A 98 20.09 -27.75 -4.58
N ASP A 99 21.32 -27.69 -4.08
CA ASP A 99 22.34 -26.68 -4.39
C ASP A 99 22.11 -25.25 -3.84
N ILE A 100 21.53 -25.16 -2.63
CA ILE A 100 21.49 -23.86 -1.94
C ILE A 100 22.88 -23.50 -1.42
N THR A 101 23.47 -22.45 -1.96
CA THR A 101 24.75 -21.89 -1.50
C THR A 101 24.51 -20.78 -0.48
N ARG A 102 25.35 -20.73 0.55
CA ARG A 102 25.33 -19.72 1.60
C ARG A 102 26.69 -19.07 1.72
N TYR A 103 26.69 -17.74 1.72
CA TYR A 103 27.93 -16.96 1.84
C TYR A 103 27.59 -15.55 2.34
N GLU A 104 28.57 -14.67 2.41
CA GLU A 104 28.38 -13.27 2.79
C GLU A 104 28.88 -12.32 1.70
N ILE A 105 28.15 -11.22 1.51
CA ILE A 105 28.61 -10.05 0.76
C ILE A 105 28.68 -8.88 1.73
N ARG A 106 29.87 -8.30 1.96
CA ARG A 106 30.06 -7.18 2.91
C ARG A 106 29.45 -7.45 4.29
N GLN A 107 29.63 -8.67 4.82
CA GLN A 107 29.08 -9.13 6.11
C GLN A 107 27.53 -9.25 6.13
N VAL A 108 26.90 -9.22 4.97
CA VAL A 108 25.47 -9.49 4.83
C VAL A 108 25.29 -10.95 4.41
N PRO A 109 24.52 -11.75 5.16
CA PRO A 109 24.27 -13.13 4.81
C PRO A 109 23.46 -13.22 3.51
N VAL A 110 23.90 -14.06 2.60
CA VAL A 110 23.30 -14.31 1.30
C VAL A 110 23.00 -15.79 1.15
N LEU A 111 21.80 -16.07 0.63
CA LEU A 111 21.38 -17.38 0.18
C LEU A 111 21.17 -17.32 -1.33
N GLU A 112 21.77 -18.26 -2.04
CA GLU A 112 21.73 -18.35 -3.49
C GLU A 112 21.27 -19.72 -3.95
N TYR A 113 20.44 -19.79 -4.98
CA TYR A 113 20.12 -21.02 -5.69
C TYR A 113 19.75 -20.76 -7.15
N LEU A 114 19.98 -21.76 -7.99
CA LEU A 114 19.55 -21.79 -9.38
C LEU A 114 18.24 -22.58 -9.52
N LEU A 115 17.25 -21.97 -10.17
CA LEU A 115 16.02 -22.62 -10.58
C LEU A 115 16.11 -22.94 -12.09
N PRO A 116 16.33 -24.22 -12.48
CA PRO A 116 16.53 -24.57 -13.87
C PRO A 116 15.23 -24.52 -14.69
N GLU A 117 14.10 -24.85 -14.06
CA GLU A 117 12.78 -24.88 -14.72
C GLU A 117 11.65 -24.47 -13.79
N THR A 118 10.56 -23.95 -14.37
CA THR A 118 9.31 -23.67 -13.68
C THR A 118 8.17 -24.31 -14.45
N LYS A 119 7.38 -25.20 -13.79
CA LYS A 119 6.24 -25.89 -14.39
C LYS A 119 6.57 -26.58 -15.74
N GLY A 120 7.74 -27.20 -15.82
CA GLY A 120 8.20 -27.89 -17.04
C GLY A 120 8.75 -26.97 -18.13
N THR A 121 8.93 -25.68 -17.85
CA THR A 121 9.58 -24.73 -18.78
C THR A 121 10.95 -24.37 -18.24
N ALA A 122 11.98 -24.55 -19.05
CA ALA A 122 13.34 -24.11 -18.69
C ALA A 122 13.39 -22.60 -18.50
N VAL A 123 13.88 -22.15 -17.36
CA VAL A 123 13.96 -20.71 -17.01
C VAL A 123 15.38 -20.30 -16.66
N ASP A 124 16.22 -21.22 -16.19
CA ASP A 124 17.60 -20.96 -15.74
C ASP A 124 17.68 -19.66 -14.94
N GLN A 125 16.90 -19.60 -13.86
CA GLN A 125 16.78 -18.39 -13.05
C GLN A 125 17.64 -18.48 -11.79
N LEU A 126 18.64 -17.60 -11.68
CA LEU A 126 19.42 -17.47 -10.45
C LEU A 126 18.74 -16.51 -9.49
N HIS A 127 18.62 -16.95 -8.25
CA HIS A 127 18.04 -16.20 -7.13
C HIS A 127 19.08 -15.93 -6.05
N LEU A 128 19.22 -14.66 -5.65
CA LEU A 128 20.02 -14.23 -4.51
C LEU A 128 19.10 -13.55 -3.49
N PHE A 129 19.10 -14.05 -2.27
CA PHE A 129 18.41 -13.45 -1.15
C PHE A 129 19.42 -12.96 -0.13
N ALA A 130 19.30 -11.71 0.28
CA ALA A 130 20.13 -11.12 1.34
C ALA A 130 19.25 -10.58 2.46
N CYS A 131 19.69 -10.71 3.69
CA CYS A 131 18.97 -10.17 4.84
C CYS A 131 19.86 -9.21 5.63
N VAL A 132 19.40 -7.97 5.78
CA VAL A 132 20.00 -6.97 6.66
C VAL A 132 19.13 -6.76 7.87
N ARG A 133 19.76 -6.50 9.01
CA ARG A 133 19.07 -6.18 10.26
C ARG A 133 19.58 -4.87 10.84
N LYS A 134 18.67 -4.05 11.33
CA LYS A 134 19.01 -2.87 12.14
C LYS A 134 17.86 -2.53 13.07
N ASP A 135 18.17 -2.24 14.32
CA ASP A 135 17.21 -1.97 15.38
C ASP A 135 16.17 -3.11 15.51
N ASN A 136 14.89 -2.83 15.27
CA ASN A 136 13.80 -3.81 15.29
C ASN A 136 13.29 -4.15 13.88
N VAL A 137 14.12 -3.99 12.83
CA VAL A 137 13.69 -4.21 11.44
C VAL A 137 14.59 -5.20 10.74
N TYR A 138 13.98 -6.12 10.00
CA TYR A 138 14.61 -6.91 8.95
C TYR A 138 14.37 -6.26 7.60
N ALA A 139 15.43 -6.20 6.80
CA ALA A 139 15.35 -5.87 5.38
C ALA A 139 15.74 -7.11 4.58
N ASP A 140 14.78 -7.62 3.82
CA ASP A 140 14.95 -8.74 2.90
C ASP A 140 15.09 -8.21 1.49
N ILE A 141 16.22 -8.51 0.85
CA ILE A 141 16.55 -8.10 -0.51
C ILE A 141 16.62 -9.35 -1.38
N HIS A 142 15.83 -9.39 -2.42
CA HIS A 142 15.83 -10.48 -3.39
C HIS A 142 16.19 -9.93 -4.78
N VAL A 143 17.22 -10.49 -5.39
CA VAL A 143 17.62 -10.22 -6.76
C VAL A 143 17.55 -11.51 -7.55
N ALA A 144 16.95 -11.48 -8.73
CA ALA A 144 16.94 -12.64 -9.61
C ALA A 144 17.15 -12.27 -11.08
N LYS A 145 17.66 -13.24 -11.84
CA LYS A 145 17.96 -13.15 -13.27
C LYS A 145 17.44 -14.37 -13.99
N THR A 146 16.54 -14.17 -14.95
CA THR A 146 16.02 -15.22 -15.85
C THR A 146 16.96 -15.40 -17.05
N GLY A 147 17.17 -16.64 -17.49
CA GLY A 147 18.13 -16.99 -18.51
C GLY A 147 19.56 -16.69 -18.04
N PHE A 148 19.87 -17.11 -16.81
CA PHE A 148 21.18 -16.87 -16.19
C PHE A 148 22.29 -17.61 -16.93
N THR A 149 23.40 -16.93 -17.08
CA THR A 149 24.69 -17.48 -17.51
C THR A 149 25.79 -17.08 -16.53
N THR A 150 26.87 -17.80 -16.47
CA THR A 150 28.00 -17.49 -15.57
C THR A 150 28.55 -16.07 -15.76
N GLY A 151 28.38 -15.48 -16.95
CA GLY A 151 28.74 -14.09 -17.22
C GLY A 151 27.89 -13.05 -16.52
N ASP A 152 26.72 -13.43 -16.02
CA ASP A 152 25.78 -12.53 -15.31
C ASP A 152 26.06 -12.42 -13.79
N ASP A 153 26.89 -13.32 -13.23
CA ASP A 153 27.13 -13.42 -11.78
C ASP A 153 27.60 -12.08 -11.18
N SER A 154 28.56 -11.43 -11.81
CA SER A 154 29.09 -10.14 -11.35
C SER A 154 28.03 -9.06 -11.28
N ARG A 155 27.07 -9.06 -12.22
CA ARG A 155 25.97 -8.07 -12.27
C ARG A 155 24.97 -8.26 -11.14
N LEU A 156 24.58 -9.51 -10.83
CA LEU A 156 23.68 -9.79 -9.70
C LEU A 156 24.34 -9.41 -8.38
N ARG A 157 25.60 -9.82 -8.19
CA ARG A 157 26.35 -9.51 -6.96
C ARG A 157 26.61 -8.02 -6.81
N ALA A 158 26.80 -7.27 -7.90
CA ALA A 158 26.98 -5.82 -7.85
C ALA A 158 25.79 -5.11 -7.21
N VAL A 159 24.56 -5.58 -7.45
CA VAL A 159 23.36 -5.03 -6.78
C VAL A 159 23.46 -5.19 -5.27
N LEU A 160 23.79 -6.38 -4.78
CA LEU A 160 23.96 -6.61 -3.33
C LEU A 160 25.21 -5.92 -2.76
N GLN A 161 26.28 -5.76 -3.54
CA GLN A 161 27.48 -5.01 -3.15
C GLN A 161 27.21 -3.51 -2.99
N SER A 162 26.22 -2.98 -3.71
CA SER A 162 25.78 -1.57 -3.58
C SER A 162 24.90 -1.31 -2.37
N LEU A 163 24.46 -2.37 -1.68
CA LEU A 163 23.59 -2.27 -0.50
C LEU A 163 24.25 -1.44 0.60
N ASP A 164 23.55 -0.42 1.05
CA ASP A 164 23.97 0.45 2.14
C ASP A 164 22.80 0.84 3.05
N ILE A 165 23.11 1.17 4.29
CA ILE A 165 22.18 1.70 5.27
C ILE A 165 22.48 3.19 5.43
N VAL A 166 21.57 4.00 4.96
CA VAL A 166 21.69 5.47 4.92
C VAL A 166 20.67 6.11 5.87
N PRO A 167 20.85 7.40 6.24
CA PRO A 167 19.79 8.14 6.93
C PRO A 167 18.51 8.12 6.10
N ALA A 168 17.36 7.91 6.76
CA ALA A 168 16.07 7.94 6.09
C ALA A 168 15.77 9.37 5.59
N PRO A 169 15.21 9.53 4.38
CA PRO A 169 14.67 10.80 3.96
C PRO A 169 13.48 11.18 4.86
N LEU A 170 13.16 12.47 4.92
CA LEU A 170 11.95 12.90 5.61
C LEU A 170 10.72 12.30 4.95
N ALA A 171 9.90 11.64 5.77
CA ALA A 171 8.68 10.99 5.29
C ALA A 171 7.69 12.04 4.76
N GLY A 172 7.24 11.86 3.54
CA GLY A 172 6.25 12.71 2.88
C GLY A 172 4.81 12.24 3.11
N SER A 173 3.86 12.95 2.50
CA SER A 173 2.43 12.61 2.56
C SER A 173 2.15 11.17 2.12
N LEU A 174 2.81 10.70 1.07
CA LEU A 174 2.63 9.36 0.53
C LEU A 174 3.13 8.27 1.49
N ASP A 175 4.25 8.52 2.18
CA ASP A 175 4.83 7.56 3.12
C ASP A 175 3.91 7.38 4.33
N HIS A 176 3.39 8.48 4.87
CA HIS A 176 2.39 8.45 5.95
C HIS A 176 1.08 7.82 5.49
N PHE A 177 0.59 8.11 4.28
CA PHE A 177 -0.59 7.43 3.73
C PHE A 177 -0.39 5.91 3.67
N ARG A 178 0.77 5.45 3.20
CA ARG A 178 1.12 4.03 3.15
C ARG A 178 1.19 3.39 4.54
N ALA A 179 1.82 4.07 5.49
CA ALA A 179 1.93 3.58 6.87
C ALA A 179 0.56 3.41 7.54
N GLY A 180 -0.39 4.30 7.26
CA GLY A 180 -1.76 4.16 7.74
C GLY A 180 -2.58 3.07 7.04
N SER A 181 -2.18 2.65 5.83
CA SER A 181 -2.99 1.75 5.01
C SER A 181 -3.06 0.32 5.57
N ALA A 182 -1.95 -0.21 6.10
CA ALA A 182 -1.94 -1.56 6.67
C ALA A 182 -2.85 -1.69 7.90
N PRO A 183 -2.72 -0.86 8.95
CA PRO A 183 -3.63 -0.91 10.08
C PRO A 183 -5.08 -0.62 9.68
N TYR A 184 -5.32 0.26 8.69
CA TYR A 184 -6.67 0.50 8.17
C TYR A 184 -7.29 -0.76 7.57
N LEU A 185 -6.57 -1.49 6.71
CA LEU A 185 -7.04 -2.73 6.08
C LEU A 185 -7.29 -3.85 7.09
N GLN A 186 -6.58 -3.83 8.23
CA GLN A 186 -6.77 -4.75 9.36
C GLN A 186 -7.92 -4.33 10.31
N GLY A 187 -8.62 -3.22 10.02
CA GLY A 187 -9.64 -2.67 10.91
C GLY A 187 -9.10 -1.99 12.17
N GLN A 188 -7.81 -1.78 12.26
CA GLN A 188 -7.13 -1.12 13.38
C GLN A 188 -7.15 0.41 13.20
N PHE A 189 -8.35 0.97 13.08
CA PHE A 189 -8.56 2.37 12.68
C PHE A 189 -7.86 3.38 13.60
N ARG A 190 -7.80 3.11 14.91
CA ARG A 190 -7.10 4.00 15.85
C ARG A 190 -5.59 4.11 15.57
N GLN A 191 -4.99 3.06 15.03
CA GLN A 191 -3.57 3.06 14.64
C GLN A 191 -3.36 3.74 13.29
N ALA A 192 -4.33 3.64 12.37
CA ALA A 192 -4.26 4.29 11.07
C ALA A 192 -4.39 5.83 11.14
N ILE A 193 -5.24 6.34 12.06
CA ILE A 193 -5.57 7.77 12.17
C ILE A 193 -4.34 8.67 12.25
N PRO A 194 -3.37 8.51 13.16
CA PRO A 194 -2.25 9.43 13.29
C PRO A 194 -1.40 9.52 12.02
N HIS A 195 -1.23 8.43 11.29
CA HIS A 195 -0.53 8.44 10.01
C HIS A 195 -1.32 9.22 8.95
N TYR A 196 -2.62 9.00 8.83
CA TYR A 196 -3.44 9.74 7.87
C TYR A 196 -3.58 11.23 8.22
N GLU A 197 -3.62 11.60 9.51
CA GLU A 197 -3.58 12.99 9.95
C GLU A 197 -2.28 13.69 9.53
N GLN A 198 -1.15 13.00 9.71
CA GLN A 198 0.14 13.52 9.28
C GLN A 198 0.20 13.66 7.75
N ALA A 199 -0.28 12.67 7.01
CA ALA A 199 -0.38 12.73 5.55
C ALA A 199 -1.23 13.93 5.08
N ILE A 200 -2.40 14.16 5.67
CA ILE A 200 -3.27 15.31 5.37
C ILE A 200 -2.59 16.64 5.71
N THR A 201 -1.87 16.70 6.84
CA THR A 201 -1.15 17.91 7.27
C THR A 201 -0.08 18.28 6.27
N LEU A 202 0.74 17.32 5.85
CA LEU A 202 1.76 17.54 4.84
C LEU A 202 1.16 17.91 3.48
N GLU A 203 0.07 17.24 3.08
CA GLU A 203 -0.61 17.51 1.81
C GLU A 203 -1.28 18.89 1.76
N ARG A 204 -1.73 19.40 2.89
CA ARG A 204 -2.24 20.79 3.01
C ARG A 204 -1.12 21.83 2.88
N ALA A 205 0.06 21.52 3.40
CA ALA A 205 1.21 22.41 3.30
C ALA A 205 1.80 22.40 1.88
N HIS A 206 1.95 21.20 1.30
CA HIS A 206 2.49 20.99 -0.05
C HIS A 206 1.76 19.84 -0.73
N SER A 207 0.99 20.15 -1.76
CA SER A 207 0.22 19.16 -2.53
C SER A 207 1.16 18.31 -3.38
N THR A 208 1.38 17.07 -2.96
CA THR A 208 2.29 16.11 -3.61
C THR A 208 1.58 14.85 -4.08
N LEU A 209 0.42 14.55 -3.50
CA LEU A 209 -0.36 13.37 -3.87
C LEU A 209 -1.14 13.62 -5.17
N GLY A 210 -1.12 12.65 -6.06
CA GLY A 210 -2.06 12.63 -7.19
C GLY A 210 -3.52 12.53 -6.69
N LYS A 211 -4.47 13.02 -7.51
CA LYS A 211 -5.90 13.12 -7.16
C LYS A 211 -6.47 11.82 -6.60
N ALA A 212 -6.14 10.67 -7.19
CA ALA A 212 -6.65 9.38 -6.76
C ALA A 212 -6.18 9.02 -5.33
N VAL A 213 -4.89 9.19 -5.04
CA VAL A 213 -4.33 8.89 -3.70
C VAL A 213 -4.86 9.88 -2.66
N TRP A 214 -4.95 11.16 -3.01
CA TRP A 214 -5.53 12.17 -2.14
C TRP A 214 -7.00 11.85 -1.78
N ARG A 215 -7.81 11.43 -2.75
CA ARG A 215 -9.20 10.99 -2.52
C ARG A 215 -9.25 9.81 -1.53
N LEU A 216 -8.38 8.81 -1.73
CA LEU A 216 -8.29 7.65 -0.83
C LEU A 216 -7.87 8.06 0.58
N LEU A 217 -6.92 8.98 0.72
CA LEU A 217 -6.47 9.49 2.01
C LEU A 217 -7.63 10.14 2.78
N VAL A 218 -8.36 11.06 2.13
CA VAL A 218 -9.51 11.74 2.74
C VAL A 218 -10.62 10.74 3.09
N HIS A 219 -10.92 9.82 2.18
CA HIS A 219 -11.89 8.74 2.39
C HIS A 219 -11.52 7.89 3.60
N ASN A 220 -10.32 7.34 3.61
CA ASN A 220 -9.87 6.42 4.66
C ASN A 220 -9.84 7.10 6.04
N LEU A 221 -9.38 8.34 6.12
CA LEU A 221 -9.38 9.10 7.37
C LEU A 221 -10.80 9.39 7.85
N GLY A 222 -11.70 9.82 6.96
CA GLY A 222 -13.10 10.05 7.29
C GLY A 222 -13.80 8.79 7.80
N VAL A 223 -13.56 7.65 7.14
CA VAL A 223 -14.08 6.34 7.57
C VAL A 223 -13.47 5.91 8.91
N ALA A 224 -12.14 6.06 9.08
CA ALA A 224 -11.47 5.67 10.32
C ALA A 224 -12.02 6.45 11.53
N TYR A 225 -12.26 7.75 11.40
CA TYR A 225 -12.93 8.53 12.43
C TYR A 225 -14.36 8.06 12.69
N GLY A 226 -15.13 7.80 11.63
CA GLY A 226 -16.50 7.27 11.78
C GLY A 226 -16.51 5.93 12.52
N MET A 227 -15.60 5.02 12.18
CA MET A 227 -15.49 3.69 12.82
C MET A 227 -15.01 3.75 14.27
N THR A 228 -14.30 4.80 14.66
CA THR A 228 -13.87 5.03 16.06
C THR A 228 -14.83 5.89 16.85
N GLY A 229 -15.94 6.33 16.24
CA GLY A 229 -17.00 7.13 16.88
C GLY A 229 -16.72 8.63 16.91
N ASP A 230 -15.63 9.11 16.33
CA ASP A 230 -15.33 10.54 16.22
C ASP A 230 -16.02 11.17 15.01
N LEU A 231 -17.33 11.28 15.12
CA LEU A 231 -18.19 11.77 14.04
C LEU A 231 -17.91 13.23 13.67
N ALA A 232 -17.44 14.04 14.62
CA ALA A 232 -17.08 15.43 14.38
C ALA A 232 -15.86 15.54 13.45
N ARG A 233 -14.80 14.78 13.73
CA ARG A 233 -13.61 14.74 12.85
C ARG A 233 -13.89 14.04 11.54
N ALA A 234 -14.74 13.00 11.51
CA ALA A 234 -15.20 12.37 10.27
C ALA A 234 -15.85 13.41 9.34
N LYS A 235 -16.83 14.16 9.88
CA LYS A 235 -17.50 15.24 9.15
C LYS A 235 -16.52 16.28 8.62
N THR A 236 -15.66 16.82 9.48
CA THR A 236 -14.68 17.86 9.10
C THR A 236 -13.73 17.38 8.00
N THR A 237 -13.30 16.11 8.06
CA THR A 237 -12.44 15.50 7.04
C THR A 237 -13.15 15.39 5.68
N LEU A 238 -14.40 14.94 5.69
CA LEU A 238 -15.21 14.81 4.47
C LEU A 238 -15.59 16.18 3.88
N ASP A 239 -15.90 17.16 4.72
CA ASP A 239 -16.13 18.55 4.28
C ASP A 239 -14.85 19.14 3.61
N TYR A 240 -13.67 18.88 4.18
CA TYR A 240 -12.41 19.23 3.53
C TYR A 240 -12.27 18.54 2.16
N GLY A 241 -12.62 17.26 2.06
CA GLY A 241 -12.67 16.55 0.78
C GLY A 241 -13.58 17.22 -0.23
N LEU A 242 -14.81 17.54 0.17
CA LEU A 242 -15.80 18.19 -0.67
C LEU A 242 -15.44 19.64 -1.04
N SER A 243 -14.68 20.36 -0.21
CA SER A 243 -14.19 21.69 -0.56
C SER A 243 -13.23 21.70 -1.75
N ARG A 244 -12.50 20.60 -1.97
CA ARG A 244 -11.54 20.44 -3.07
C ARG A 244 -12.08 19.61 -4.24
N ASP A 245 -13.05 18.73 -3.97
CA ASP A 245 -13.68 17.86 -4.97
C ASP A 245 -15.20 17.76 -4.70
N PRO A 246 -15.96 18.84 -5.02
CA PRO A 246 -17.38 18.94 -4.66
C PRO A 246 -18.28 17.88 -5.28
N ALA A 247 -17.85 17.28 -6.38
CA ALA A 247 -18.60 16.26 -7.10
C ALA A 247 -18.25 14.82 -6.67
N ASN A 248 -17.39 14.62 -5.66
CA ASN A 248 -17.02 13.28 -5.24
C ASN A 248 -18.18 12.57 -4.56
N SER A 249 -18.73 11.57 -5.22
CA SER A 249 -19.90 10.82 -4.77
C SER A 249 -19.64 10.04 -3.48
N LEU A 250 -18.43 9.47 -3.31
CA LEU A 250 -18.08 8.73 -2.09
C LEU A 250 -17.97 9.63 -0.86
N PHE A 251 -17.43 10.86 -1.00
CA PHE A 251 -17.40 11.80 0.13
C PHE A 251 -18.80 12.18 0.57
N HIS A 252 -19.70 12.45 -0.37
CA HIS A 252 -21.11 12.70 -0.03
C HIS A 252 -21.76 11.49 0.63
N TYR A 253 -21.48 10.27 0.16
CA TYR A 253 -22.03 9.05 0.75
C TYR A 253 -21.54 8.85 2.19
N HIS A 254 -20.24 9.01 2.46
CA HIS A 254 -19.69 8.89 3.80
C HIS A 254 -20.16 10.03 4.72
N LEU A 255 -20.38 11.22 4.18
CA LEU A 255 -20.98 12.32 4.93
C LEU A 255 -22.43 11.99 5.31
N ALA A 256 -23.21 11.36 4.40
CA ALA A 256 -24.56 10.87 4.72
C ALA A 256 -24.54 9.84 5.85
N ARG A 257 -23.59 8.88 5.83
CA ARG A 257 -23.39 7.92 6.93
C ARG A 257 -23.05 8.63 8.24
N THR A 258 -22.14 9.60 8.20
CA THR A 258 -21.73 10.37 9.37
C THR A 258 -22.92 11.13 9.98
N TYR A 259 -23.75 11.79 9.17
CA TYR A 259 -24.97 12.43 9.64
C TYR A 259 -26.00 11.43 10.18
N ALA A 260 -26.10 10.25 9.58
CA ALA A 260 -26.96 9.20 10.09
C ALA A 260 -26.52 8.74 11.50
N GLU A 261 -25.23 8.55 11.71
CA GLU A 261 -24.69 8.20 13.04
C GLU A 261 -24.87 9.35 14.05
N MET A 262 -24.81 10.61 13.61
CA MET A 262 -25.15 11.80 14.40
C MET A 262 -26.64 11.95 14.67
N ASN A 263 -27.48 11.07 14.13
CA ASN A 263 -28.95 11.14 14.19
C ASN A 263 -29.56 12.37 13.49
N ASP A 264 -28.83 12.96 12.53
CA ASP A 264 -29.31 14.06 11.69
C ASP A 264 -29.86 13.50 10.38
N ARG A 265 -31.11 13.05 10.43
CA ARG A 265 -31.82 12.41 9.30
C ARG A 265 -31.87 13.31 8.07
N GLU A 266 -32.16 14.60 8.29
CA GLU A 266 -32.35 15.53 7.17
C GLU A 266 -31.06 15.72 6.37
N LYS A 267 -29.94 15.98 7.05
CA LYS A 267 -28.64 16.10 6.39
C LYS A 267 -28.14 14.77 5.82
N ALA A 268 -28.48 13.64 6.45
CA ALA A 268 -28.21 12.33 5.87
C ALA A 268 -28.91 12.14 4.52
N MET A 269 -30.20 12.52 4.41
CA MET A 269 -30.96 12.45 3.16
C MET A 269 -30.39 13.38 2.08
N GLN A 270 -30.05 14.63 2.45
CA GLN A 270 -29.46 15.60 1.53
C GLN A 270 -28.12 15.12 0.96
N SER A 271 -27.25 14.62 1.82
CA SER A 271 -25.93 14.10 1.44
C SER A 271 -26.05 12.82 0.60
N LEU A 272 -27.00 11.95 0.94
CA LEU A 272 -27.26 10.73 0.16
C LEU A 272 -27.76 11.08 -1.26
N HIS A 273 -28.69 12.03 -1.37
CA HIS A 273 -29.16 12.53 -2.67
C HIS A 273 -28.01 13.14 -3.50
N ALA A 274 -27.11 13.92 -2.85
CA ALA A 274 -25.93 14.49 -3.54
C ALA A 274 -24.97 13.39 -4.01
N ALA A 275 -24.75 12.34 -3.22
CA ALA A 275 -23.91 11.20 -3.60
C ALA A 275 -24.38 10.57 -4.92
N PHE A 276 -25.65 10.20 -5.01
CA PHE A 276 -26.19 9.54 -6.21
C PHE A 276 -26.37 10.46 -7.41
N ARG A 277 -26.65 11.75 -7.18
CA ARG A 277 -26.68 12.74 -8.26
C ARG A 277 -25.31 12.86 -8.96
N ASN A 278 -24.23 12.81 -8.19
CA ASN A 278 -22.86 12.93 -8.68
C ASN A 278 -22.30 11.59 -9.19
N ASP A 279 -22.92 10.47 -8.87
CA ASP A 279 -22.46 9.11 -9.26
C ASP A 279 -22.39 8.92 -10.78
N ARG A 280 -23.16 9.68 -11.57
CA ARG A 280 -23.12 9.67 -13.04
C ARG A 280 -21.79 10.21 -13.61
N GLN A 281 -21.01 10.95 -12.82
CA GLN A 281 -19.72 11.54 -13.20
C GLN A 281 -18.53 10.83 -12.56
N ARG A 282 -18.77 9.65 -11.98
CA ARG A 282 -17.75 8.89 -11.27
C ARG A 282 -16.65 8.35 -12.19
N GLU A 283 -15.45 8.27 -11.64
CA GLU A 283 -14.34 7.52 -12.25
C GLU A 283 -14.56 6.01 -12.09
N ALA A 284 -14.02 5.21 -13.00
CA ALA A 284 -14.15 3.75 -12.93
C ALA A 284 -13.56 3.23 -11.60
N GLY A 285 -14.37 2.53 -10.80
CA GLY A 285 -13.97 1.97 -9.51
C GLY A 285 -14.69 2.54 -8.28
N ASP A 286 -15.21 3.76 -8.34
CA ASP A 286 -15.92 4.41 -7.23
C ASP A 286 -17.38 3.98 -7.18
N ARG A 287 -17.67 2.78 -6.69
CA ARG A 287 -19.06 2.31 -6.57
C ARG A 287 -19.65 2.72 -5.24
N ILE A 288 -20.76 3.49 -5.28
CA ILE A 288 -21.55 3.80 -4.08
C ILE A 288 -22.28 2.54 -3.62
N PRO A 289 -22.16 2.16 -2.32
CA PRO A 289 -22.91 1.04 -1.76
C PRO A 289 -24.43 1.29 -1.80
N ASP A 290 -25.21 0.22 -1.80
CA ASP A 290 -26.68 0.31 -1.67
C ASP A 290 -27.06 0.80 -0.26
N PRO A 291 -27.68 1.99 -0.10
CA PRO A 291 -28.00 2.56 1.19
C PRO A 291 -29.04 1.72 1.97
N ARG A 292 -29.82 0.87 1.30
CA ARG A 292 -30.80 -0.01 1.95
C ARG A 292 -30.12 -1.13 2.75
N GLN A 293 -28.88 -1.47 2.41
CA GLN A 293 -28.07 -2.51 3.05
C GLN A 293 -27.05 -1.95 4.05
N ASP A 294 -26.84 -0.62 4.05
CA ASP A 294 -25.87 0.02 4.94
C ASP A 294 -26.41 0.14 6.37
N VAL A 295 -25.64 -0.39 7.31
CA VAL A 295 -26.00 -0.44 8.74
C VAL A 295 -26.22 0.94 9.34
N SER A 296 -25.51 1.96 8.87
CA SER A 296 -25.64 3.34 9.35
C SER A 296 -27.03 3.94 9.11
N PHE A 297 -27.71 3.48 8.05
CA PHE A 297 -29.06 3.96 7.72
C PHE A 297 -30.19 3.09 8.28
N ARG A 298 -29.90 1.95 8.90
CA ARG A 298 -30.91 0.97 9.34
C ARG A 298 -32.03 1.61 10.17
N ARG A 299 -31.68 2.51 11.10
CA ARG A 299 -32.68 3.18 11.94
C ARG A 299 -33.65 4.07 11.14
N PHE A 300 -33.15 4.68 10.05
CA PHE A 300 -33.99 5.56 9.22
C PHE A 300 -34.78 4.80 8.16
N MET A 301 -34.50 3.53 7.90
CA MET A 301 -35.32 2.71 7.01
C MET A 301 -36.74 2.46 7.54
N LEU A 302 -37.00 2.72 8.82
CA LEU A 302 -38.36 2.73 9.40
C LEU A 302 -39.13 4.01 9.04
N ASP A 303 -38.45 5.09 8.66
CA ASP A 303 -39.08 6.33 8.20
C ASP A 303 -39.51 6.20 6.73
N PRO A 304 -40.80 6.42 6.41
CA PRO A 304 -41.30 6.25 5.03
C PRO A 304 -40.60 7.16 4.01
N ALA A 305 -40.23 8.39 4.38
CA ALA A 305 -39.62 9.36 3.49
C ALA A 305 -38.16 8.96 3.20
N PHE A 306 -37.40 8.52 4.22
CA PHE A 306 -36.04 8.03 4.01
C PHE A 306 -36.02 6.75 3.16
N ARG A 307 -36.88 5.79 3.47
CA ARG A 307 -37.01 4.55 2.73
C ARG A 307 -37.34 4.81 1.25
N LYS A 308 -38.34 5.67 0.98
CA LYS A 308 -38.73 6.07 -0.39
C LYS A 308 -37.55 6.69 -1.15
N LEU A 309 -36.76 7.56 -0.49
CA LEU A 309 -35.54 8.11 -1.09
C LEU A 309 -34.54 6.98 -1.43
N ALA A 310 -34.17 6.14 -0.46
CA ALA A 310 -33.21 5.06 -0.67
C ALA A 310 -33.62 4.10 -1.78
N GLU A 311 -34.91 3.77 -1.90
CA GLU A 311 -35.47 2.96 -2.97
C GLU A 311 -35.35 3.66 -4.34
N SER A 312 -35.71 4.96 -4.41
CA SER A 312 -35.66 5.74 -5.65
C SER A 312 -34.24 5.90 -6.20
N LEU A 313 -33.22 5.98 -5.34
CA LEU A 313 -31.82 6.12 -5.73
C LEU A 313 -31.25 4.85 -6.36
N MET A 314 -31.86 3.70 -6.10
CA MET A 314 -31.43 2.39 -6.61
C MET A 314 -32.17 1.97 -7.88
N GLN A 315 -33.16 2.76 -8.34
CA GLN A 315 -33.83 2.49 -9.61
C GLN A 315 -32.92 2.86 -10.79
N PRO A 316 -32.86 2.03 -11.85
CA PRO A 316 -32.16 2.44 -13.05
C PRO A 316 -32.77 3.73 -13.59
N ALA A 317 -31.92 4.64 -14.04
CA ALA A 317 -32.39 5.84 -14.73
C ALA A 317 -33.12 5.40 -16.01
N ILE A 318 -34.41 5.73 -16.11
CA ILE A 318 -35.25 5.49 -17.27
C ILE A 318 -34.74 6.34 -18.45
#